data_9c1c44ee83870e734e409ebd76d2c9be
#
_entry.id   9c1c44ee83870e734e409ebd76d2c9be
#
_cell.length_a   1.000
_cell.length_b   1.000
_cell.length_c   1.000
_cell.angle_alpha   90.00
_cell.angle_beta   90.00
_cell.angle_gamma   90.00
#
_symmetry.space_group_name_H-M   'P 1'
#
loop_
_entity.id
_entity.type
_entity.pdbx_description
1 polymer ?
#
loop_
_entity_poly.entity_id
_entity_poly.type
_entity_poly.pdbx_seq_one_letter_code
_entity_poly.pdbx_strand_id
1 'polypeptide(L)'
;MLSRTENAIIDAFNRLIEKQEFNKISVDMILEMAGVSRSTFYRYFKDKYEVMNANYKHLLDYFVAPERSSGYRDLVFQLFDFAKDHARLFRNAMESTGFNSFSNFVYEYSYQTALEITKANRDGTGFSRTEELQVDIFCNRAI
;
A
#
# COMPACT_ATOMS: atom_id res chain seq x y z
N MET A 1 -11.31 8.02 6.65
CA MET A 1 -10.68 8.03 8.00
C MET A 1 -10.89 6.65 8.63
N LEU A 2 -9.81 5.98 9.02
CA LEU A 2 -9.88 4.64 9.63
C LEU A 2 -10.53 4.72 11.01
N SER A 3 -11.29 3.69 11.38
CA SER A 3 -11.87 3.58 12.72
C SER A 3 -10.77 3.32 13.77
N ARG A 4 -11.06 3.55 15.04
CA ARG A 4 -10.13 3.25 16.14
C ARG A 4 -9.71 1.78 16.15
N THR A 5 -10.61 0.89 15.82
CA THR A 5 -10.36 -0.55 15.77
C THR A 5 -9.47 -0.93 14.58
N GLU A 6 -9.71 -0.36 13.40
CA GLU A 6 -8.85 -0.58 12.23
C GLU A 6 -7.43 -0.12 12.51
N ASN A 7 -7.25 1.08 13.08
CA ASN A 7 -5.93 1.58 13.48
C ASN A 7 -5.24 0.64 14.46
N ALA A 8 -5.94 0.12 15.48
CA ALA A 8 -5.36 -0.81 16.44
C ALA A 8 -4.87 -2.11 15.78
N ILE A 9 -5.60 -2.63 14.80
CA ILE A 9 -5.23 -3.84 14.04
C ILE A 9 -4.01 -3.55 13.15
N ILE A 10 -3.99 -2.42 12.44
CA ILE A 10 -2.89 -1.99 11.58
C ILE A 10 -1.62 -1.74 12.41
N ASP A 11 -1.71 -1.05 13.54
CA ASP A 11 -0.58 -0.80 14.45
C ASP A 11 0.00 -2.11 15.02
N ALA A 12 -0.87 -3.06 15.38
CA ALA A 12 -0.44 -4.38 15.82
C ALA A 12 0.32 -5.13 14.73
N PHE A 13 -0.21 -5.13 13.51
CA PHE A 13 0.46 -5.72 12.36
C PHE A 13 1.82 -5.05 12.10
N ASN A 14 1.88 -3.73 12.12
CA ASN A 14 3.11 -2.98 11.88
C ASN A 14 4.22 -3.36 12.88
N ARG A 15 3.88 -3.48 14.16
CA ARG A 15 4.82 -3.95 15.20
C ARG A 15 5.29 -5.37 15.01
N LEU A 16 4.45 -6.25 14.45
CA LEU A 16 4.81 -7.65 14.18
C LEU A 16 5.74 -7.75 12.98
N ILE A 17 5.45 -7.04 11.87
CA ILE A 17 6.24 -7.11 10.64
C ILE A 17 7.64 -6.50 10.80
N GLU A 18 7.83 -5.61 11.77
CA GLU A 18 9.15 -5.10 12.14
C GLU A 18 10.03 -6.15 12.83
N LYS A 19 9.42 -7.13 13.49
CA LYS A 19 10.13 -8.12 14.31
C LYS A 19 10.33 -9.46 13.62
N GLN A 20 9.46 -9.82 12.68
CA GLN A 20 9.47 -11.13 12.04
C GLN A 20 9.00 -11.05 10.59
N GLU A 21 9.27 -12.13 9.84
CA GLU A 21 8.87 -12.27 8.45
C GLU A 21 7.35 -12.36 8.31
N PHE A 22 6.80 -11.81 7.23
CA PHE A 22 5.36 -11.82 6.96
C PHE A 22 4.73 -13.21 7.05
N ASN A 23 5.43 -14.24 6.52
CA ASN A 23 4.91 -15.61 6.51
C ASN A 23 4.73 -16.20 7.91
N LYS A 24 5.49 -15.71 8.89
CA LYS A 24 5.41 -16.15 10.31
C LYS A 24 4.33 -15.41 11.09
N ILE A 25 3.78 -14.32 10.55
CA ILE A 25 2.68 -13.59 11.19
C ILE A 25 1.37 -14.32 10.95
N SER A 26 0.66 -14.64 12.03
CA SER A 26 -0.70 -15.21 11.99
C SER A 26 -1.74 -14.17 12.39
N VAL A 27 -3.00 -14.41 11.98
CA VAL A 27 -4.12 -13.56 12.42
C VAL A 27 -4.23 -13.57 13.96
N ASP A 28 -4.00 -14.73 14.61
CA ASP A 28 -4.08 -14.82 16.08
C ASP A 28 -3.07 -13.91 16.79
N MET A 29 -1.85 -13.79 16.25
CA MET A 29 -0.85 -12.85 16.77
C MET A 29 -1.30 -11.40 16.64
N ILE A 30 -1.97 -11.06 15.54
CA ILE A 30 -2.52 -9.72 15.32
C ILE A 30 -3.65 -9.46 16.32
N LEU A 31 -4.55 -10.42 16.52
CA LEU A 31 -5.67 -10.32 17.49
C LEU A 31 -5.18 -10.08 18.90
N GLU A 32 -4.20 -10.88 19.33
CA GLU A 32 -3.60 -10.78 20.67
C GLU A 32 -2.95 -9.42 20.88
N MET A 33 -2.16 -8.96 19.92
CA MET A 33 -1.46 -7.68 20.02
C MET A 33 -2.39 -6.48 19.92
N ALA A 34 -3.45 -6.56 19.10
CA ALA A 34 -4.45 -5.50 18.94
C ALA A 34 -5.47 -5.47 20.08
N GLY A 35 -5.59 -6.55 20.86
CA GLY A 35 -6.60 -6.69 21.91
C GLY A 35 -8.03 -6.76 21.36
N VAL A 36 -8.22 -7.36 20.17
CA VAL A 36 -9.53 -7.48 19.52
C VAL A 36 -9.96 -8.93 19.36
N SER A 37 -11.28 -9.17 19.33
CA SER A 37 -11.82 -10.49 19.08
C SER A 37 -11.69 -10.90 17.60
N ARG A 38 -11.72 -12.21 17.33
CA ARG A 38 -11.71 -12.75 15.96
C ARG A 38 -12.88 -12.23 15.12
N SER A 39 -14.09 -12.16 15.70
CA SER A 39 -15.26 -11.60 15.01
C SER A 39 -15.10 -10.12 14.71
N THR A 40 -14.47 -9.36 15.60
CA THR A 40 -14.15 -7.95 15.36
C THR A 40 -13.15 -7.79 14.22
N PHE A 41 -12.11 -8.60 14.18
CA PHE A 41 -11.13 -8.57 13.09
C PHE A 41 -11.80 -8.81 11.72
N TYR A 42 -12.55 -9.91 11.58
CA TYR A 42 -13.17 -10.29 10.30
C TYR A 42 -14.29 -9.34 9.84
N ARG A 43 -14.72 -8.43 10.67
CA ARG A 43 -15.60 -7.34 10.27
C ARG A 43 -14.87 -6.25 9.48
N TYR A 44 -13.55 -6.10 9.68
CA TYR A 44 -12.73 -5.07 9.04
C TYR A 44 -11.79 -5.63 7.96
N PHE A 45 -11.25 -6.81 8.18
CA PHE A 45 -10.25 -7.42 7.31
C PHE A 45 -10.53 -8.90 7.06
N LYS A 46 -10.41 -9.36 5.84
CA LYS A 46 -10.62 -10.76 5.44
C LYS A 46 -9.47 -11.65 5.89
N ASP A 47 -8.24 -11.11 5.84
CA ASP A 47 -7.02 -11.83 6.15
C ASP A 47 -5.86 -10.87 6.51
N LYS A 48 -4.69 -11.43 6.80
CA LYS A 48 -3.49 -10.65 7.10
C LYS A 48 -2.92 -9.87 5.91
N TYR A 49 -3.22 -10.31 4.68
CA TYR A 49 -2.79 -9.61 3.45
C TYR A 49 -3.54 -8.29 3.30
N GLU A 50 -4.83 -8.29 3.60
CA GLU A 50 -5.64 -7.08 3.57
C GLU A 50 -5.18 -6.08 4.65
N VAL A 51 -4.79 -6.56 5.84
CA VAL A 51 -4.17 -5.71 6.87
C VAL A 51 -2.84 -5.14 6.40
N MET A 52 -2.00 -5.95 5.77
CA MET A 52 -0.73 -5.51 5.19
C MET A 52 -0.95 -4.41 4.16
N ASN A 53 -1.84 -4.62 3.21
CA ASN A 53 -2.13 -3.65 2.16
C ASN A 53 -2.71 -2.34 2.74
N ALA A 54 -3.58 -2.43 3.75
CA ALA A 54 -4.11 -1.26 4.45
C ALA A 54 -3.03 -0.49 5.20
N ASN A 55 -2.08 -1.19 5.86
CA ASN A 55 -0.94 -0.57 6.51
C ASN A 55 -0.06 0.19 5.51
N TYR A 56 0.27 -0.43 4.38
CA TYR A 56 1.07 0.23 3.35
C TYR A 56 0.34 1.41 2.72
N LYS A 57 -0.95 1.26 2.44
CA LYS A 57 -1.75 2.37 1.95
C LYS A 57 -1.70 3.55 2.91
N HIS A 58 -1.87 3.30 4.19
CA HIS A 58 -1.83 4.35 5.22
C HIS A 58 -0.47 5.04 5.28
N LEU A 59 0.62 4.27 5.20
CA LEU A 59 1.97 4.81 5.17
C LEU A 59 2.23 5.59 3.88
N LEU A 60 1.83 5.08 2.73
CA LEU A 60 1.97 5.76 1.44
C LEU A 60 1.17 7.07 1.41
N ASP A 61 -0.08 7.07 1.86
CA ASP A 61 -0.91 8.28 1.94
C ASP A 61 -0.29 9.36 2.86
N TYR A 62 0.52 8.95 3.85
CA TYR A 62 1.21 9.87 4.74
C TYR A 62 2.53 10.42 4.14
N PHE A 63 3.34 9.55 3.54
CA PHE A 63 4.68 9.90 3.04
C PHE A 63 4.68 10.38 1.60
N VAL A 64 3.77 9.85 0.78
CA VAL A 64 3.61 10.22 -0.63
C VAL A 64 2.48 11.23 -0.72
N ALA A 65 2.80 12.45 -1.07
CA ALA A 65 1.83 13.54 -1.18
C ALA A 65 1.63 13.93 -2.65
N PRO A 66 0.66 13.32 -3.35
CA PRO A 66 0.40 13.61 -4.76
C PRO A 66 0.16 15.08 -5.02
N GLU A 67 -0.49 15.78 -4.09
CA GLU A 67 -0.77 17.21 -4.14
C GLU A 67 0.48 18.11 -4.04
N ARG A 68 1.60 17.56 -3.56
CA ARG A 68 2.90 18.24 -3.49
C ARG A 68 3.85 17.82 -4.60
N SER A 69 3.44 16.85 -5.42
CA SER A 69 4.26 16.35 -6.52
C SER A 69 4.15 17.27 -7.72
N SER A 70 5.27 17.70 -8.29
CA SER A 70 5.30 18.48 -9.54
C SER A 70 4.99 17.62 -10.78
N GLY A 71 4.78 16.33 -10.58
CA GLY A 71 4.40 15.36 -11.61
C GLY A 71 4.76 13.93 -11.20
N TYR A 72 4.49 13.00 -12.12
CA TYR A 72 4.68 11.57 -11.91
C TYR A 72 6.13 11.19 -11.52
N ARG A 73 7.12 11.88 -12.06
CA ARG A 73 8.54 11.66 -11.75
C ARG A 73 8.84 11.88 -10.26
N ASP A 74 8.33 12.97 -9.71
CA ASP A 74 8.50 13.29 -8.28
C ASP A 74 7.83 12.25 -7.39
N LEU A 75 6.65 11.76 -7.80
CA LEU A 75 5.96 10.69 -7.09
C LEU A 75 6.81 9.42 -7.01
N VAL A 76 7.44 9.05 -8.13
CA VAL A 76 8.32 7.87 -8.16
C VAL A 76 9.51 8.04 -7.22
N PHE A 77 10.13 9.22 -7.17
CA PHE A 77 11.22 9.47 -6.21
C PHE A 77 10.74 9.39 -4.77
N GLN A 78 9.57 9.95 -4.44
CA GLN A 78 8.99 9.83 -3.09
C GLN A 78 8.73 8.36 -2.72
N LEU A 79 8.25 7.54 -3.65
CA LEU A 79 8.07 6.10 -3.44
C LEU A 79 9.39 5.36 -3.21
N PHE A 80 10.45 5.70 -3.95
CA PHE A 80 11.78 5.11 -3.74
C PHE A 80 12.39 5.51 -2.40
N ASP A 81 12.27 6.77 -2.00
CA ASP A 81 12.76 7.25 -0.71
C ASP A 81 11.99 6.56 0.43
N PHE A 82 10.66 6.48 0.30
CA PHE A 82 9.83 5.73 1.25
C PHE A 82 10.24 4.26 1.34
N ALA A 83 10.43 3.58 0.20
CA ALA A 83 10.85 2.18 0.17
C ALA A 83 12.24 1.97 0.78
N LYS A 84 13.15 2.92 0.60
CA LYS A 84 14.50 2.90 1.19
C LYS A 84 14.42 3.05 2.72
N ASP A 85 13.65 4.01 3.20
CA ASP A 85 13.49 4.27 4.64
C ASP A 85 12.77 3.12 5.36
N HIS A 86 11.91 2.39 4.64
CA HIS A 86 11.15 1.24 5.13
C HIS A 86 11.57 -0.09 4.48
N ALA A 87 12.86 -0.23 4.13
CA ALA A 87 13.37 -1.34 3.31
C ALA A 87 13.07 -2.74 3.90
N ARG A 88 13.07 -2.89 5.23
CA ARG A 88 12.73 -4.16 5.90
C ARG A 88 11.26 -4.52 5.70
N LEU A 89 10.38 -3.56 5.87
CA LEU A 89 8.95 -3.68 5.65
C LEU A 89 8.67 -4.10 4.21
N PHE A 90 9.25 -3.37 3.23
CA PHE A 90 9.10 -3.69 1.81
C PHE A 90 9.61 -5.08 1.46
N ARG A 91 10.78 -5.47 1.95
CA ARG A 91 11.33 -6.81 1.71
C ARG A 91 10.41 -7.89 2.21
N ASN A 92 9.93 -7.78 3.46
CA ASN A 92 9.03 -8.75 4.05
C ASN A 92 7.67 -8.83 3.32
N ALA A 93 7.18 -7.70 2.80
CA ALA A 93 5.93 -7.66 2.06
C ALA A 93 6.06 -8.25 0.65
N MET A 94 7.19 -8.00 -0.03
CA MET A 94 7.45 -8.55 -1.37
C MET A 94 7.62 -10.08 -1.37
N GLU A 95 7.93 -10.69 -0.23
CA GLU A 95 7.93 -12.15 -0.07
C GLU A 95 6.51 -12.75 -0.03
N SER A 96 5.47 -11.91 0.11
CA SER A 96 4.09 -12.37 0.05
C SER A 96 3.74 -12.79 -1.39
N THR A 97 3.23 -14.01 -1.54
CA THR A 97 2.82 -14.59 -2.83
C THR A 97 1.31 -14.75 -2.90
N GLY A 98 0.76 -14.74 -4.11
CA GLY A 98 -0.66 -14.97 -4.35
C GLY A 98 -1.40 -13.75 -4.90
N PHE A 99 -2.70 -13.90 -5.09
CA PHE A 99 -3.56 -12.90 -5.74
C PHE A 99 -3.65 -11.58 -4.96
N ASN A 100 -3.57 -11.65 -3.63
CA ASN A 100 -3.55 -10.49 -2.74
C ASN A 100 -2.12 -10.06 -2.36
N SER A 101 -1.14 -10.39 -3.21
CA SER A 101 0.25 -10.07 -2.95
C SER A 101 0.46 -8.56 -2.86
N PHE A 102 1.48 -8.19 -2.10
CA PHE A 102 1.87 -6.80 -1.99
C PHE A 102 2.28 -6.18 -3.34
N SER A 103 2.89 -6.96 -4.22
CA SER A 103 3.24 -6.51 -5.58
C SER A 103 2.01 -6.06 -6.38
N ASN A 104 0.92 -6.83 -6.33
CA ASN A 104 -0.33 -6.45 -6.98
C ASN A 104 -0.91 -5.17 -6.37
N PHE A 105 -0.87 -5.05 -5.04
CA PHE A 105 -1.33 -3.84 -4.36
C PHE A 105 -0.49 -2.61 -4.78
N VAL A 106 0.84 -2.72 -4.80
CA VAL A 106 1.72 -1.60 -5.20
C VAL A 106 1.48 -1.21 -6.66
N TYR A 107 1.30 -2.19 -7.54
CA TYR A 107 0.94 -1.94 -8.93
C TYR A 107 -0.36 -1.14 -9.05
N GLU A 108 -1.44 -1.64 -8.47
CA GLU A 108 -2.76 -0.99 -8.52
C GLU A 108 -2.72 0.42 -7.90
N TYR A 109 -2.08 0.57 -6.75
CA TYR A 109 -1.93 1.86 -6.09
C TYR A 109 -1.16 2.86 -6.96
N SER A 110 -0.03 2.45 -7.51
CA SER A 110 0.81 3.28 -8.37
C SER A 110 0.08 3.67 -9.65
N TYR A 111 -0.65 2.74 -10.25
CA TYR A 111 -1.44 2.97 -11.46
C TYR A 111 -2.55 3.98 -11.21
N GLN A 112 -3.35 3.80 -10.16
CA GLN A 112 -4.44 4.72 -9.82
C GLN A 112 -3.92 6.13 -9.48
N THR A 113 -2.84 6.20 -8.69
CA THR A 113 -2.22 7.48 -8.32
C THR A 113 -1.66 8.21 -9.54
N ALA A 114 -1.02 7.49 -10.47
CA ALA A 114 -0.52 8.08 -11.72
C ALA A 114 -1.67 8.63 -12.59
N LEU A 115 -2.79 7.90 -12.66
CA LEU A 115 -3.98 8.36 -13.36
C LEU A 115 -4.55 9.64 -12.72
N GLU A 116 -4.64 9.70 -11.40
CA GLU A 116 -5.16 10.88 -10.68
C GLU A 116 -4.28 12.11 -10.90
N ILE A 117 -2.96 11.98 -10.77
CA ILE A 117 -2.02 13.08 -10.99
C ILE A 117 -2.11 13.58 -12.44
N THR A 118 -2.18 12.68 -13.40
CA THR A 118 -2.25 13.09 -14.81
C THR A 118 -3.59 13.77 -15.13
N LYS A 119 -4.68 13.34 -14.51
CA LYS A 119 -6.00 14.02 -14.60
C LYS A 119 -5.95 15.42 -13.98
N ALA A 120 -5.34 15.56 -12.82
CA ALA A 120 -5.25 16.84 -12.09
C ALA A 120 -4.39 17.88 -12.85
N ASN A 121 -3.39 17.43 -13.59
CA ASN A 121 -2.49 18.30 -14.37
C ASN A 121 -3.05 18.67 -15.78
N ARG A 122 -4.26 18.25 -16.10
CA ARG A 122 -4.91 18.53 -17.38
C ARG A 122 -6.21 19.29 -17.19
N ASP A 123 -6.43 20.28 -18.08
CA ASP A 123 -7.67 21.07 -18.16
C ASP A 123 -8.87 20.25 -18.68
N GLY A 124 -9.18 19.12 -18.02
CA GLY A 124 -10.43 18.38 -18.23
C GLY A 124 -10.51 17.47 -19.46
N THR A 125 -9.43 17.29 -20.23
CA THR A 125 -9.37 16.31 -21.31
C THR A 125 -9.00 14.93 -20.77
N GLY A 126 -9.87 13.93 -20.98
CA GLY A 126 -9.60 12.54 -20.56
C GLY A 126 -8.33 11.97 -21.20
N PHE A 127 -7.82 10.88 -20.62
CA PHE A 127 -6.67 10.15 -21.17
C PHE A 127 -6.96 9.65 -22.58
N SER A 128 -5.97 9.80 -23.47
CA SER A 128 -5.93 8.99 -24.66
C SER A 128 -5.54 7.54 -24.30
N ARG A 129 -5.99 6.57 -25.06
CA ARG A 129 -5.61 5.16 -24.90
C ARG A 129 -4.09 4.94 -24.88
N THR A 130 -3.34 5.77 -25.60
CA THR A 130 -1.87 5.71 -25.64
C THR A 130 -1.25 6.12 -24.31
N GLU A 131 -1.82 7.09 -23.63
CA GLU A 131 -1.32 7.55 -22.33
C GLU A 131 -1.65 6.58 -21.19
N GLU A 132 -2.84 5.97 -21.23
CA GLU A 132 -3.19 4.87 -20.31
C GLU A 132 -2.20 3.71 -20.46
N LEU A 133 -1.86 3.34 -21.70
CA LEU A 133 -0.87 2.29 -21.97
C LEU A 133 0.55 2.70 -21.50
N GLN A 134 0.93 3.96 -21.61
CA GLN A 134 2.23 4.43 -21.10
C GLN A 134 2.32 4.33 -19.57
N VAL A 135 1.25 4.70 -18.86
CA VAL A 135 1.17 4.56 -17.39
C VAL A 135 1.22 3.09 -17.01
N ASP A 136 0.47 2.23 -17.70
CA ASP A 136 0.46 0.78 -17.45
C ASP A 136 1.85 0.15 -17.65
N ILE A 137 2.50 0.42 -18.78
CA ILE A 137 3.85 -0.08 -19.07
C ILE A 137 4.85 0.40 -18.01
N PHE A 138 4.73 1.66 -17.57
CA PHE A 138 5.63 2.21 -16.57
C PHE A 138 5.42 1.55 -15.20
N CYS A 139 4.19 1.40 -14.76
CA CYS A 139 3.87 0.74 -13.49
C CYS A 139 4.30 -0.74 -13.48
N ASN A 140 4.10 -1.45 -14.60
CA ASN A 140 4.54 -2.85 -14.75
C ASN A 140 6.07 -3.03 -14.75
N ARG A 141 6.84 -2.01 -15.12
CA ARG A 141 8.32 -2.07 -15.13
C ARG A 141 8.96 -1.58 -13.84
N ALA A 142 8.20 -0.89 -12.99
CA ALA A 142 8.68 -0.34 -11.74
C ALA A 142 8.63 -1.34 -10.57
N ILE A 143 7.95 -2.49 -10.76
CA ILE A 143 7.78 -3.59 -9.81
C ILE A 143 8.55 -4.80 -10.31
#